data_0081e5b22a28ce099c645bd8312eaa10
#
_entry.id   0081e5b22a28ce099c645bd8312eaa10
#
_cell.length_a   1.000
_cell.length_b   1.000
_cell.length_c   1.000
_cell.angle_alpha   90.00
_cell.angle_beta   90.00
_cell.angle_gamma   90.00
#
_symmetry.space_group_name_H-M   'P 1'
#
loop_
_entity.id
_entity.type
_entity.pdbx_description
1 polymer ?
#
loop_
_entity_poly.entity_id
_entity_poly.type
_entity_poly.pdbx_seq_one_letter_code
_entity_poly.pdbx_strand_id
1 'polypeptide(L)'
;MRREPRQQRTLEIIRKIEQATLALLKEGGMTLLNTNAIAERSGVDISSLYRFFPNKEAIVYRLGQQWLDAIRSREKAIFDGGLGLIETWDALGEMIDEIEQEYSGYGALWQAMDVIPELYDLEVEHETFQLDNMRVLLRKHGCQWPEKELTELLRYLYRTWDVVKQGSIEQGDASGLMWRAHQKWQYRLLRLAVSTQGAAEFERELQV
;
A
#
# COMPACT_ATOMS: atom_id res chain seq x y z
N MET A 1 -25.60 6.34 31.25
CA MET A 1 -25.78 6.33 29.81
C MET A 1 -25.70 7.72 29.16
N ARG A 2 -24.56 8.45 29.31
CA ARG A 2 -24.39 9.81 28.74
C ARG A 2 -23.06 9.99 27.97
N ARG A 3 -22.36 8.91 27.58
CA ARG A 3 -21.07 8.98 26.88
C ARG A 3 -21.18 8.94 25.34
N GLU A 4 -22.24 8.35 24.78
CA GLU A 4 -22.41 8.20 23.34
C GLU A 4 -22.48 9.51 22.52
N PRO A 5 -23.25 10.54 22.88
CA PRO A 5 -23.38 11.73 22.02
C PRO A 5 -22.09 12.53 21.89
N ARG A 6 -21.22 12.53 22.92
CA ARG A 6 -19.95 13.27 22.90
C ARG A 6 -18.89 12.54 22.08
N GLN A 7 -18.86 11.22 22.12
CA GLN A 7 -17.99 10.40 21.30
C GLN A 7 -18.38 10.46 19.82
N GLN A 8 -19.65 10.35 19.47
CA GLN A 8 -20.13 10.46 18.10
C GLN A 8 -19.77 11.81 17.49
N ARG A 9 -20.03 12.92 18.20
CA ARG A 9 -19.65 14.27 17.73
C ARG A 9 -18.14 14.41 17.52
N THR A 10 -17.33 13.80 18.38
CA THR A 10 -15.87 13.80 18.23
C THR A 10 -15.45 13.03 16.99
N LEU A 11 -16.01 11.85 16.75
CA LEU A 11 -15.74 11.04 15.56
C LEU A 11 -16.18 11.74 14.26
N GLU A 12 -17.30 12.45 14.28
CA GLU A 12 -17.76 13.25 13.14
C GLU A 12 -16.79 14.39 12.79
N ILE A 13 -16.25 15.08 13.80
CA ILE A 13 -15.24 16.13 13.59
C ILE A 13 -13.98 15.54 12.98
N ILE A 14 -13.48 14.44 13.53
CA ILE A 14 -12.29 13.73 12.99
C ILE A 14 -12.53 13.31 11.55
N ARG A 15 -13.68 12.69 11.23
CA ARG A 15 -14.02 12.30 9.83
C ARG A 15 -14.05 13.48 8.87
N LYS A 16 -14.59 14.64 9.27
CA LYS A 16 -14.57 15.85 8.44
C LYS A 16 -13.15 16.31 8.14
N ILE A 17 -12.27 16.29 9.14
CA ILE A 17 -10.85 16.62 8.98
C ILE A 17 -10.17 15.64 8.03
N GLU A 18 -10.38 14.34 8.21
CA GLU A 18 -9.84 13.27 7.38
C GLU A 18 -10.31 13.40 5.90
N GLN A 19 -11.61 13.60 5.68
CA GLN A 19 -12.17 13.78 4.33
C GLN A 19 -11.63 15.04 3.64
N ALA A 20 -11.52 16.15 4.36
CA ALA A 20 -10.95 17.38 3.83
C ALA A 20 -9.46 17.20 3.46
N THR A 21 -8.71 16.45 4.27
CA THR A 21 -7.30 16.14 4.02
C THR A 21 -7.14 15.31 2.75
N LEU A 22 -7.92 14.24 2.58
CA LEU A 22 -7.91 13.42 1.37
C LEU A 22 -8.29 14.21 0.13
N ALA A 23 -9.30 15.09 0.22
CA ALA A 23 -9.70 15.94 -0.90
C ALA A 23 -8.58 16.90 -1.33
N LEU A 24 -7.89 17.55 -0.38
CA LEU A 24 -6.76 18.42 -0.67
C LEU A 24 -5.57 17.67 -1.24
N LEU A 25 -5.25 16.49 -0.73
CA LEU A 25 -4.22 15.61 -1.30
C LEU A 25 -4.53 15.25 -2.75
N LYS A 26 -5.77 14.89 -3.05
CA LYS A 26 -6.21 14.57 -4.42
C LYS A 26 -6.12 15.75 -5.36
N GLU A 27 -6.41 16.97 -4.90
CA GLU A 27 -6.43 18.19 -5.72
C GLU A 27 -5.03 18.73 -6.06
N GLY A 28 -4.06 18.59 -5.16
CA GLY A 28 -2.74 19.17 -5.35
C GLY A 28 -1.64 18.61 -4.47
N GLY A 29 -1.82 17.40 -3.96
CA GLY A 29 -0.83 16.69 -3.16
C GLY A 29 -0.44 17.44 -1.90
N MET A 30 0.77 17.18 -1.43
CA MET A 30 1.33 17.83 -0.22
C MET A 30 1.49 19.35 -0.34
N THR A 31 1.52 19.89 -1.54
CA THR A 31 1.68 21.33 -1.79
C THR A 31 0.47 22.13 -1.30
N LEU A 32 -0.74 21.62 -1.49
CA LEU A 32 -1.97 22.27 -1.00
C LEU A 32 -2.25 21.96 0.48
N LEU A 33 -1.61 20.95 1.03
CA LEU A 33 -1.93 20.47 2.35
C LEU A 33 -1.30 21.33 3.46
N ASN A 34 -2.15 22.06 4.18
CA ASN A 34 -1.80 22.76 5.41
C ASN A 34 -3.00 22.80 6.36
N THR A 35 -2.76 23.01 7.65
CA THR A 35 -3.80 22.95 8.68
C THR A 35 -4.91 23.98 8.50
N ASN A 36 -4.60 25.18 7.95
CA ASN A 36 -5.61 26.19 7.68
C ASN A 36 -6.54 25.77 6.53
N ALA A 37 -5.98 25.26 5.44
CA ALA A 37 -6.76 24.74 4.31
C ALA A 37 -7.64 23.55 4.73
N ILE A 38 -7.11 22.65 5.60
CA ILE A 38 -7.88 21.54 6.14
C ILE A 38 -9.02 22.04 7.03
N ALA A 39 -8.78 23.02 7.91
CA ALA A 39 -9.79 23.60 8.78
C ALA A 39 -10.91 24.27 7.97
N GLU A 40 -10.54 25.09 6.98
CA GLU A 40 -11.47 25.75 6.07
C GLU A 40 -12.32 24.72 5.29
N ARG A 41 -11.69 23.75 4.64
CA ARG A 41 -12.36 22.74 3.83
C ARG A 41 -13.29 21.83 4.66
N SER A 42 -12.88 21.49 5.88
CA SER A 42 -13.67 20.64 6.78
C SER A 42 -14.81 21.39 7.50
N GLY A 43 -14.79 22.72 7.50
CA GLY A 43 -15.69 23.55 8.29
C GLY A 43 -15.47 23.38 9.82
N VAL A 44 -14.26 22.95 10.23
CA VAL A 44 -13.87 22.76 11.61
C VAL A 44 -12.99 23.93 12.03
N ASP A 45 -13.30 24.52 13.18
CA ASP A 45 -12.47 25.58 13.73
C ASP A 45 -11.02 25.10 13.97
N ILE A 46 -10.05 25.96 13.64
CA ILE A 46 -8.62 25.64 13.70
C ILE A 46 -8.15 25.21 15.09
N SER A 47 -8.71 25.81 16.16
CA SER A 47 -8.40 25.41 17.53
C SER A 47 -8.93 24.00 17.87
N SER A 48 -10.06 23.64 17.26
CA SER A 48 -10.63 22.30 17.34
C SER A 48 -9.78 21.27 16.58
N LEU A 49 -9.23 21.65 15.42
CA LEU A 49 -8.31 20.79 14.66
C LEU A 49 -7.07 20.47 15.50
N TYR A 50 -6.41 21.50 16.04
CA TYR A 50 -5.20 21.30 16.87
C TYR A 50 -5.44 20.52 18.17
N ARG A 51 -6.68 20.46 18.66
CA ARG A 51 -7.02 19.61 19.80
C ARG A 51 -6.92 18.12 19.47
N PHE A 52 -7.13 17.73 18.20
CA PHE A 52 -7.09 16.34 17.76
C PHE A 52 -5.77 15.97 17.07
N PHE A 53 -5.17 16.92 16.35
CA PHE A 53 -3.99 16.70 15.55
C PHE A 53 -2.98 17.83 15.74
N PRO A 54 -1.76 17.54 16.21
CA PRO A 54 -0.75 18.57 16.47
C PRO A 54 -0.25 19.26 15.19
N ASN A 55 -0.31 18.58 14.04
CA ASN A 55 0.14 19.04 12.73
C ASN A 55 -0.58 18.26 11.62
N LYS A 56 -0.32 18.63 10.36
CA LYS A 56 -0.89 17.96 9.19
C LYS A 56 -0.34 16.54 9.01
N GLU A 57 0.91 16.32 9.37
CA GLU A 57 1.59 15.03 9.28
C GLU A 57 0.89 13.98 10.17
N ALA A 58 0.44 14.36 11.35
CA ALA A 58 -0.34 13.49 12.25
C ALA A 58 -1.70 13.07 11.64
N ILE A 59 -2.32 13.93 10.82
CA ILE A 59 -3.56 13.59 10.12
C ILE A 59 -3.26 12.59 9.01
N VAL A 60 -2.21 12.84 8.23
CA VAL A 60 -1.78 11.94 7.13
C VAL A 60 -1.34 10.59 7.69
N TYR A 61 -0.59 10.58 8.81
CA TYR A 61 -0.19 9.36 9.50
C TYR A 61 -1.40 8.49 9.89
N ARG A 62 -2.39 9.11 10.52
CA ARG A 62 -3.62 8.40 10.90
C ARG A 62 -4.37 7.84 9.69
N LEU A 63 -4.47 8.61 8.61
CA LEU A 63 -5.08 8.15 7.36
C LEU A 63 -4.30 6.99 6.74
N GLY A 64 -2.98 7.09 6.69
CA GLY A 64 -2.09 6.03 6.22
C GLY A 64 -2.24 4.74 7.03
N GLN A 65 -2.23 4.85 8.36
CA GLN A 65 -2.42 3.72 9.25
C GLN A 65 -3.76 3.01 9.02
N GLN A 66 -4.87 3.76 8.98
CA GLN A 66 -6.21 3.19 8.73
C GLN A 66 -6.30 2.50 7.38
N TRP A 67 -5.70 3.09 6.36
CA TRP A 67 -5.70 2.55 5.02
C TRP A 67 -4.88 1.27 4.93
N LEU A 68 -3.67 1.25 5.47
CA LEU A 68 -2.82 0.06 5.50
C LEU A 68 -3.44 -1.07 6.33
N ASP A 69 -4.13 -0.76 7.43
CA ASP A 69 -4.85 -1.76 8.21
C ASP A 69 -6.00 -2.39 7.41
N ALA A 70 -6.72 -1.60 6.61
CA ALA A 70 -7.76 -2.09 5.72
C ALA A 70 -7.19 -2.97 4.60
N ILE A 71 -6.07 -2.57 3.98
CA ILE A 71 -5.35 -3.37 2.97
C ILE A 71 -4.89 -4.68 3.58
N ARG A 72 -4.13 -4.66 4.68
CA ARG A 72 -3.60 -5.86 5.36
C ARG A 72 -4.70 -6.85 5.73
N SER A 73 -5.87 -6.36 6.11
CA SER A 73 -7.02 -7.23 6.41
C SER A 73 -7.51 -7.99 5.18
N ARG A 74 -7.59 -7.34 4.00
CA ARG A 74 -7.97 -7.96 2.74
C ARG A 74 -6.89 -8.91 2.22
N GLU A 75 -5.63 -8.49 2.27
CA GLU A 75 -4.47 -9.33 1.91
C GLU A 75 -4.40 -10.59 2.73
N LYS A 76 -4.59 -10.46 4.05
CA LYS A 76 -4.62 -11.62 4.95
C LYS A 76 -5.72 -12.61 4.55
N ALA A 77 -6.90 -12.14 4.20
CA ALA A 77 -7.99 -13.00 3.75
C ALA A 77 -7.63 -13.74 2.45
N ILE A 78 -6.90 -13.09 1.52
CA ILE A 78 -6.42 -13.72 0.28
C ILE A 78 -5.35 -14.77 0.59
N PHE A 79 -4.35 -14.46 1.43
CA PHE A 79 -3.31 -15.42 1.82
C PHE A 79 -3.87 -16.64 2.56
N ASP A 80 -4.87 -16.44 3.41
CA ASP A 80 -5.54 -17.51 4.17
C ASP A 80 -6.56 -18.30 3.30
N GLY A 81 -6.93 -17.80 2.12
CA GLY A 81 -7.96 -18.34 1.24
C GLY A 81 -7.60 -19.68 0.56
N GLY A 82 -6.35 -20.14 0.69
CA GLY A 82 -5.93 -21.45 0.16
C GLY A 82 -5.79 -21.50 -1.37
N LEU A 83 -5.71 -20.37 -2.03
CA LEU A 83 -5.45 -20.24 -3.47
C LEU A 83 -4.04 -20.80 -3.82
N GLY A 84 -3.84 -21.12 -5.10
CA GLY A 84 -2.52 -21.40 -5.65
C GLY A 84 -1.63 -20.15 -5.68
N LEU A 85 -0.34 -20.34 -5.97
CA LEU A 85 0.64 -19.24 -5.98
C LEU A 85 0.26 -18.10 -6.94
N ILE A 86 -0.08 -18.44 -8.17
CA ILE A 86 -0.41 -17.45 -9.20
C ILE A 86 -1.78 -16.83 -8.93
N GLU A 87 -2.76 -17.64 -8.56
CA GLU A 87 -4.10 -17.16 -8.18
C GLU A 87 -4.05 -16.20 -6.99
N THR A 88 -3.19 -16.45 -5.99
CA THR A 88 -2.97 -15.51 -4.87
C THR A 88 -2.37 -14.20 -5.36
N TRP A 89 -1.38 -14.27 -6.25
CA TRP A 89 -0.74 -13.08 -6.81
C TRP A 89 -1.72 -12.23 -7.61
N ASP A 90 -2.55 -12.86 -8.45
CA ASP A 90 -3.59 -12.19 -9.22
C ASP A 90 -4.63 -11.53 -8.30
N ALA A 91 -5.11 -12.26 -7.29
CA ALA A 91 -6.10 -11.75 -6.33
C ALA A 91 -5.57 -10.55 -5.53
N LEU A 92 -4.28 -10.52 -5.19
CA LEU A 92 -3.65 -9.34 -4.56
C LEU A 92 -3.67 -8.14 -5.51
N GLY A 93 -3.37 -8.33 -6.78
CA GLY A 93 -3.42 -7.28 -7.79
C GLY A 93 -4.83 -6.73 -8.01
N GLU A 94 -5.82 -7.61 -8.16
CA GLU A 94 -7.22 -7.25 -8.31
C GLU A 94 -7.74 -6.48 -7.09
N MET A 95 -7.37 -6.91 -5.88
CA MET A 95 -7.72 -6.23 -4.63
C MET A 95 -7.19 -4.80 -4.58
N ILE A 96 -5.96 -4.55 -5.02
CA ILE A 96 -5.40 -3.19 -5.07
C ILE A 96 -6.16 -2.32 -6.08
N ASP A 97 -6.50 -2.86 -7.27
CA ASP A 97 -7.28 -2.14 -8.27
C ASP A 97 -8.69 -1.77 -7.75
N GLU A 98 -9.34 -2.68 -7.01
CA GLU A 98 -10.62 -2.42 -6.35
C GLU A 98 -10.53 -1.32 -5.29
N ILE A 99 -9.50 -1.36 -4.45
CA ILE A 99 -9.26 -0.35 -3.40
C ILE A 99 -9.04 1.03 -4.03
N GLU A 100 -8.27 1.14 -5.10
CA GLU A 100 -8.04 2.42 -5.78
C GLU A 100 -9.33 3.01 -6.36
N GLN A 101 -10.24 2.16 -6.85
CA GLN A 101 -11.53 2.60 -7.35
C GLN A 101 -12.50 3.00 -6.21
N GLU A 102 -12.50 2.25 -5.12
CA GLU A 102 -13.38 2.47 -3.96
C GLU A 102 -12.99 3.71 -3.16
N TYR A 103 -11.68 3.95 -2.99
CA TYR A 103 -11.13 4.99 -2.12
C TYR A 103 -10.44 6.10 -2.92
N SER A 104 -11.26 6.95 -3.54
CA SER A 104 -10.77 8.13 -4.27
C SER A 104 -9.92 9.04 -3.37
N GLY A 105 -8.66 9.25 -3.75
CA GLY A 105 -7.70 10.09 -3.00
C GLY A 105 -6.61 9.32 -2.25
N TYR A 106 -6.74 8.01 -2.13
CA TYR A 106 -5.73 7.19 -1.46
C TYR A 106 -4.44 7.00 -2.29
N GLY A 107 -4.49 7.08 -3.63
CA GLY A 107 -3.28 7.16 -4.45
C GLY A 107 -2.42 8.39 -4.12
N ALA A 108 -3.06 9.54 -3.89
CA ALA A 108 -2.36 10.75 -3.43
C ALA A 108 -1.86 10.64 -1.97
N LEU A 109 -2.55 9.87 -1.13
CA LEU A 109 -2.08 9.55 0.22
C LEU A 109 -0.83 8.67 0.16
N TRP A 110 -0.82 7.65 -0.70
CA TRP A 110 0.34 6.78 -0.90
C TRP A 110 1.58 7.58 -1.33
N GLN A 111 1.43 8.45 -2.34
CA GLN A 111 2.51 9.36 -2.75
C GLN A 111 2.97 10.32 -1.63
N ALA A 112 2.04 10.73 -0.75
CA ALA A 112 2.39 11.55 0.41
C ALA A 112 3.22 10.76 1.45
N MET A 113 3.00 9.45 1.56
CA MET A 113 3.76 8.58 2.47
C MET A 113 5.25 8.51 2.08
N ASP A 114 5.57 8.50 0.79
CA ASP A 114 6.96 8.47 0.31
C ASP A 114 7.78 9.72 0.69
N VAL A 115 7.11 10.85 0.92
CA VAL A 115 7.79 12.14 1.17
C VAL A 115 7.69 12.63 2.62
N ILE A 116 6.95 11.93 3.49
CA ILE A 116 6.78 12.28 4.90
C ILE A 116 7.58 11.28 5.76
N PRO A 117 8.71 11.71 6.36
CA PRO A 117 9.58 10.80 7.13
C PRO A 117 8.87 10.06 8.27
N GLU A 118 7.86 10.68 8.88
CA GLU A 118 7.08 10.11 9.98
C GLU A 118 6.21 8.92 9.55
N LEU A 119 6.01 8.74 8.23
CA LEU A 119 5.21 7.65 7.66
C LEU A 119 6.06 6.45 7.24
N TYR A 120 7.39 6.60 7.23
CA TYR A 120 8.32 5.55 6.82
C TYR A 120 8.14 4.24 7.60
N ASP A 121 7.89 4.34 8.90
CA ASP A 121 7.67 3.15 9.74
C ASP A 121 6.43 2.36 9.31
N LEU A 122 5.37 3.04 8.86
CA LEU A 122 4.15 2.40 8.35
C LEU A 122 4.42 1.62 7.05
N GLU A 123 5.22 2.19 6.16
CA GLU A 123 5.64 1.54 4.92
C GLU A 123 6.50 0.31 5.20
N VAL A 124 7.51 0.43 6.08
CA VAL A 124 8.36 -0.70 6.50
C VAL A 124 7.55 -1.83 7.14
N GLU A 125 6.57 -1.50 7.98
CA GLU A 125 5.67 -2.50 8.56
C GLU A 125 4.84 -3.20 7.50
N HIS A 126 4.34 -2.47 6.50
CA HIS A 126 3.55 -3.06 5.42
C HIS A 126 4.42 -3.92 4.49
N GLU A 127 5.61 -3.44 4.07
CA GLU A 127 6.58 -4.25 3.34
C GLU A 127 6.87 -5.56 4.08
N THR A 128 7.17 -5.47 5.38
CA THR A 128 7.47 -6.66 6.20
C THR A 128 6.31 -7.65 6.21
N PHE A 129 5.09 -7.14 6.41
CA PHE A 129 3.88 -7.98 6.37
C PHE A 129 3.73 -8.71 5.03
N GLN A 130 3.91 -8.02 3.91
CA GLN A 130 3.83 -8.59 2.58
C GLN A 130 4.91 -9.65 2.33
N LEU A 131 6.17 -9.32 2.64
CA LEU A 131 7.30 -10.23 2.45
C LEU A 131 7.11 -11.51 3.27
N ASP A 132 6.63 -11.42 4.51
CA ASP A 132 6.41 -12.57 5.38
C ASP A 132 5.31 -13.50 4.85
N ASN A 133 4.18 -12.94 4.42
CA ASN A 133 3.09 -13.74 3.85
C ASN A 133 3.50 -14.40 2.52
N MET A 134 4.17 -13.66 1.63
CA MET A 134 4.68 -14.20 0.37
C MET A 134 5.74 -15.27 0.59
N ARG A 135 6.61 -15.11 1.59
CA ARG A 135 7.60 -16.13 1.98
C ARG A 135 6.91 -17.43 2.39
N VAL A 136 5.90 -17.35 3.25
CA VAL A 136 5.11 -18.51 3.67
C VAL A 136 4.45 -19.18 2.47
N LEU A 137 3.85 -18.39 1.57
CA LEU A 137 3.22 -18.89 0.35
C LEU A 137 4.21 -19.62 -0.56
N LEU A 138 5.36 -18.99 -0.87
CA LEU A 138 6.39 -19.61 -1.70
C LEU A 138 6.96 -20.88 -1.09
N ARG A 139 7.23 -20.90 0.23
CA ARG A 139 7.67 -22.11 0.94
C ARG A 139 6.63 -23.24 0.85
N LYS A 140 5.35 -22.93 1.01
CA LYS A 140 4.24 -23.89 0.85
C LYS A 140 4.21 -24.49 -0.56
N HIS A 141 4.59 -23.73 -1.58
CA HIS A 141 4.66 -24.17 -2.97
C HIS A 141 6.02 -24.74 -3.39
N GLY A 142 6.90 -25.06 -2.43
CA GLY A 142 8.13 -25.81 -2.67
C GLY A 142 9.38 -24.95 -2.92
N CYS A 143 9.35 -23.65 -2.67
CA CYS A 143 10.52 -22.80 -2.76
C CYS A 143 11.59 -23.25 -1.76
N GLN A 144 12.80 -23.57 -2.27
CA GLN A 144 13.96 -23.98 -1.48
C GLN A 144 15.10 -22.96 -1.53
N TRP A 145 14.85 -21.77 -2.06
CA TRP A 145 15.87 -20.71 -2.12
C TRP A 145 16.40 -20.40 -0.73
N PRO A 146 17.71 -20.14 -0.58
CA PRO A 146 18.27 -19.65 0.67
C PRO A 146 17.54 -18.37 1.12
N GLU A 147 17.51 -18.11 2.42
CA GLU A 147 16.67 -17.07 3.01
C GLU A 147 17.05 -15.66 2.52
N LYS A 148 18.33 -15.39 2.33
CA LYS A 148 18.82 -14.11 1.85
C LYS A 148 18.32 -13.81 0.43
N GLU A 149 18.52 -14.75 -0.49
CA GLU A 149 18.14 -14.63 -1.90
C GLU A 149 16.62 -14.54 -2.04
N LEU A 150 15.88 -15.30 -1.27
CA LEU A 150 14.43 -15.22 -1.23
C LEU A 150 13.95 -13.85 -0.74
N THR A 151 14.55 -13.30 0.30
CA THR A 151 14.20 -11.97 0.81
C THR A 151 14.46 -10.90 -0.24
N GLU A 152 15.58 -10.95 -0.96
CA GLU A 152 15.89 -9.97 -2.01
C GLU A 152 14.92 -10.10 -3.20
N LEU A 153 14.54 -11.32 -3.60
CA LEU A 153 13.53 -11.53 -4.62
C LEU A 153 12.17 -10.94 -4.21
N LEU A 154 11.72 -11.22 -2.97
CA LEU A 154 10.45 -10.72 -2.47
C LEU A 154 10.43 -9.19 -2.41
N ARG A 155 11.52 -8.57 -1.93
CA ARG A 155 11.68 -7.12 -1.91
C ARG A 155 11.67 -6.51 -3.31
N TYR A 156 12.32 -7.16 -4.26
CA TYR A 156 12.27 -6.77 -5.67
C TYR A 156 10.86 -6.81 -6.22
N LEU A 157 10.11 -7.89 -6.00
CA LEU A 157 8.73 -8.04 -6.47
C LEU A 157 7.83 -6.96 -5.85
N TYR A 158 7.93 -6.73 -4.54
CA TYR A 158 7.15 -5.73 -3.82
C TYR A 158 7.41 -4.32 -4.36
N ARG A 159 8.67 -3.87 -4.37
CA ARG A 159 9.04 -2.50 -4.74
C ARG A 159 8.83 -2.19 -6.22
N THR A 160 9.07 -3.16 -7.10
CA THR A 160 8.86 -2.93 -8.54
C THR A 160 7.39 -2.91 -8.94
N TRP A 161 6.51 -3.55 -8.17
CA TRP A 161 5.07 -3.47 -8.39
C TRP A 161 4.59 -2.02 -8.36
N ASP A 162 4.85 -1.31 -7.28
CA ASP A 162 4.42 0.08 -7.08
C ASP A 162 4.99 1.02 -8.14
N VAL A 163 6.30 0.99 -8.35
CA VAL A 163 6.97 1.90 -9.29
C VAL A 163 6.44 1.74 -10.71
N VAL A 164 6.24 0.51 -11.16
CA VAL A 164 5.75 0.26 -12.53
C VAL A 164 4.27 0.59 -12.66
N LYS A 165 3.47 0.32 -11.63
CA LYS A 165 2.05 0.65 -11.62
C LYS A 165 1.84 2.16 -11.65
N GLN A 166 2.52 2.91 -10.81
CA GLN A 166 2.49 4.38 -10.77
C GLN A 166 2.88 4.98 -12.12
N GLY A 167 4.01 4.55 -12.70
CA GLY A 167 4.44 5.02 -14.02
C GLY A 167 3.44 4.72 -15.13
N SER A 168 2.70 3.62 -15.05
CA SER A 168 1.65 3.29 -16.02
C SER A 168 0.42 4.19 -15.87
N ILE A 169 0.04 4.54 -14.65
CA ILE A 169 -1.08 5.46 -14.36
C ILE A 169 -0.73 6.87 -14.83
N GLU A 170 0.45 7.37 -14.55
CA GLU A 170 0.92 8.70 -14.96
C GLU A 170 0.92 8.87 -16.49
N GLN A 171 1.20 7.81 -17.22
CA GLN A 171 1.15 7.80 -18.69
C GLN A 171 -0.27 7.62 -19.25
N GLY A 172 -1.28 7.49 -18.39
CA GLY A 172 -2.67 7.28 -18.80
C GLY A 172 -2.95 5.90 -19.39
N ASP A 173 -2.06 4.93 -19.18
CA ASP A 173 -2.16 3.57 -19.71
C ASP A 173 -1.86 2.52 -18.63
N ALA A 174 -2.72 2.43 -17.62
CA ALA A 174 -2.64 1.44 -16.56
C ALA A 174 -2.71 -0.02 -17.07
N SER A 175 -3.18 -0.25 -18.29
CA SER A 175 -3.22 -1.56 -18.98
C SER A 175 -2.17 -1.70 -20.09
N GLY A 176 -1.22 -0.75 -20.16
CA GLY A 176 -0.23 -0.64 -21.23
C GLY A 176 0.77 -1.75 -21.34
N LEU A 177 1.58 -1.67 -22.38
CA LEU A 177 2.59 -2.69 -22.68
C LEU A 177 3.57 -2.88 -21.52
N MET A 178 3.99 -1.79 -20.89
CA MET A 178 4.94 -1.81 -19.77
C MET A 178 4.36 -2.59 -18.57
N TRP A 179 3.11 -2.32 -18.19
CA TRP A 179 2.44 -3.02 -17.11
C TRP A 179 2.28 -4.52 -17.38
N ARG A 180 1.78 -4.89 -18.57
CA ARG A 180 1.65 -6.31 -18.98
C ARG A 180 2.99 -7.04 -19.03
N ALA A 181 4.05 -6.37 -19.50
CA ALA A 181 5.39 -6.93 -19.51
C ALA A 181 5.90 -7.16 -18.08
N HIS A 182 5.70 -6.19 -17.20
CA HIS A 182 6.07 -6.31 -15.80
C HIS A 182 5.36 -7.49 -15.12
N GLN A 183 4.04 -7.60 -15.23
CA GLN A 183 3.27 -8.73 -14.67
C GLN A 183 3.82 -10.07 -15.20
N LYS A 184 4.09 -10.17 -16.48
CA LYS A 184 4.65 -11.39 -17.10
C LYS A 184 6.02 -11.75 -16.51
N TRP A 185 6.88 -10.76 -16.23
CA TRP A 185 8.17 -11.01 -15.59
C TRP A 185 8.01 -11.45 -14.15
N GLN A 186 7.11 -10.85 -13.40
CA GLN A 186 6.81 -11.27 -12.02
C GLN A 186 6.32 -12.71 -11.96
N TYR A 187 5.41 -13.14 -12.85
CA TYR A 187 4.98 -14.55 -12.95
C TYR A 187 6.15 -15.49 -13.24
N ARG A 188 7.08 -15.10 -14.10
CA ARG A 188 8.28 -15.90 -14.36
C ARG A 188 9.14 -16.07 -13.13
N LEU A 189 9.38 -14.99 -12.40
CA LEU A 189 10.17 -15.01 -11.17
C LEU A 189 9.51 -15.86 -10.08
N LEU A 190 8.19 -15.76 -9.89
CA LEU A 190 7.45 -16.59 -8.95
C LEU A 190 7.54 -18.09 -9.30
N ARG A 191 7.40 -18.44 -10.57
CA ARG A 191 7.54 -19.82 -11.04
C ARG A 191 8.97 -20.34 -10.88
N LEU A 192 9.97 -19.50 -11.17
CA LEU A 192 11.37 -19.82 -10.98
C LEU A 192 11.67 -20.10 -9.50
N ALA A 193 11.13 -19.25 -8.60
CA ALA A 193 11.34 -19.40 -7.17
C ALA A 193 10.84 -20.74 -6.59
N VAL A 194 9.80 -21.34 -7.17
CA VAL A 194 9.25 -22.64 -6.74
C VAL A 194 9.74 -23.82 -7.58
N SER A 195 10.57 -23.61 -8.61
CA SER A 195 11.15 -24.68 -9.40
C SER A 195 12.30 -25.36 -8.64
N THR A 196 12.48 -26.67 -8.86
CA THR A 196 13.54 -27.46 -8.20
C THR A 196 14.97 -27.01 -8.57
N GLN A 197 15.13 -26.26 -9.66
CA GLN A 197 16.43 -25.76 -10.15
C GLN A 197 16.52 -24.23 -10.10
N GLY A 198 15.48 -23.55 -9.63
CA GLY A 198 15.34 -22.11 -9.76
C GLY A 198 16.45 -21.28 -9.12
N ALA A 199 16.90 -21.66 -7.93
CA ALA A 199 17.99 -20.95 -7.27
C ALA A 199 19.31 -21.05 -8.08
N ALA A 200 19.66 -22.25 -8.55
CA ALA A 200 20.87 -22.50 -9.34
C ALA A 200 20.78 -21.87 -10.75
N GLU A 201 19.59 -21.78 -11.32
CA GLU A 201 19.35 -21.10 -12.61
C GLU A 201 19.52 -19.59 -12.46
N PHE A 202 18.94 -19.00 -11.43
CA PHE A 202 19.06 -17.58 -11.12
C PHE A 202 20.52 -17.18 -10.84
N GLU A 203 21.27 -17.94 -10.05
CA GLU A 203 22.68 -17.68 -9.82
C GLU A 203 23.52 -17.73 -11.11
N ARG A 204 23.21 -18.64 -12.01
CA ARG A 204 23.93 -18.72 -13.32
C ARG A 204 23.64 -17.53 -14.21
N GLU A 205 22.40 -17.03 -14.22
CA GLU A 205 22.02 -15.86 -15.01
C GLU A 205 22.65 -14.56 -14.46
N LEU A 206 22.93 -14.48 -13.15
CA LEU A 206 23.60 -13.34 -12.54
C LEU A 206 25.12 -13.31 -12.78
N GLN A 207 25.74 -14.40 -13.25
CA GLN A 207 27.18 -14.49 -13.51
C GLN A 207 27.57 -14.08 -14.94
N VAL A 208 26.61 -13.66 -15.76
CA VAL A 208 26.81 -13.15 -17.13
C VAL A 208 26.96 -11.64 -17.10
#